data_0740de677a5b86421ed389825e4cd33c
#
_entry.id   0740de677a5b86421ed389825e4cd33c
#
_cell.length_a   1.000
_cell.length_b   1.000
_cell.length_c   1.000
_cell.angle_alpha   90.00
_cell.angle_beta   90.00
_cell.angle_gamma   90.00
#
_symmetry.space_group_name_H-M   'P 1'
#
loop_
_entity.id
_entity.type
_entity.pdbx_description
1 polymer ?
#
loop_
_entity_poly.entity_id
_entity_poly.type
_entity_poly.pdbx_seq_one_letter_code
_entity_poly.pdbx_strand_id
1 'polypeptide(L)'
;KRFYDWSLGLPLPKSGDNADPVFRKYVEFKKYTTTEWQRKLFDLVKSKNKNIAICTYAAEYVDIIRHESQTNSLPYFIYNASDNVSTILSSYPHHIVSNASIQQISFRSRYNAIEPEETEIRLWENIANGSGLDMSMMGDFRNYEDERSFEVWRKIYAHHKKFEKYYGRYRSIAKVALIAPGWWTRNQEFRGI
;
A
#
# COMPACT_ATOMS: atom_id res chain seq x y z
N LYS A 1 -3.10 -6.24 -30.26
CA LYS A 1 -3.30 -7.67 -30.53
C LYS A 1 -3.88 -8.39 -29.29
N ARG A 2 -3.17 -8.49 -28.13
CA ARG A 2 -3.65 -9.24 -26.96
C ARG A 2 -5.05 -8.85 -26.46
N PHE A 3 -5.40 -7.56 -26.43
CA PHE A 3 -6.73 -7.12 -26.05
C PHE A 3 -7.78 -7.52 -27.08
N TYR A 4 -7.50 -7.34 -28.36
CA TYR A 4 -8.38 -7.76 -29.46
C TYR A 4 -8.72 -9.25 -29.38
N ASP A 5 -7.72 -10.10 -29.20
CA ASP A 5 -7.90 -11.53 -29.08
C ASP A 5 -8.72 -11.90 -27.82
N TRP A 6 -8.41 -11.30 -26.69
CA TRP A 6 -9.10 -11.54 -25.42
C TRP A 6 -10.56 -11.06 -25.41
N SER A 7 -10.82 -9.92 -26.06
CA SER A 7 -12.15 -9.29 -26.12
C SER A 7 -13.02 -9.80 -27.27
N LEU A 8 -12.54 -10.77 -28.04
CA LEU A 8 -13.22 -11.31 -29.21
C LEU A 8 -13.45 -10.27 -30.32
N GLY A 9 -12.48 -9.41 -30.56
CA GLY A 9 -12.46 -8.52 -31.71
C GLY A 9 -12.68 -7.04 -31.41
N LEU A 10 -12.74 -6.60 -30.15
CA LEU A 10 -12.85 -5.17 -29.86
C LEU A 10 -11.54 -4.42 -30.16
N PRO A 11 -11.61 -3.25 -30.80
CA PRO A 11 -10.46 -2.38 -30.97
C PRO A 11 -9.98 -1.80 -29.63
N LEU A 12 -8.78 -1.23 -29.58
CA LEU A 12 -8.34 -0.46 -28.43
C LEU A 12 -9.26 0.75 -28.22
N PRO A 13 -9.58 1.11 -26.98
CA PRO A 13 -10.37 2.29 -26.69
C PRO A 13 -9.67 3.56 -27.17
N LYS A 14 -10.43 4.51 -27.69
CA LYS A 14 -9.90 5.80 -28.17
C LYS A 14 -9.73 6.83 -27.06
N SER A 15 -10.42 6.64 -25.95
CA SER A 15 -10.38 7.53 -24.77
C SER A 15 -10.38 6.75 -23.47
N GLY A 16 -10.13 7.43 -22.36
CA GLY A 16 -10.21 6.88 -20.99
C GLY A 16 -11.58 7.11 -20.35
N ASP A 17 -12.64 7.23 -21.13
CA ASP A 17 -13.98 7.49 -20.62
C ASP A 17 -14.64 6.21 -20.08
N ASN A 18 -15.04 6.24 -18.81
CA ASN A 18 -15.76 5.13 -18.17
C ASN A 18 -17.19 4.93 -18.74
N ALA A 19 -17.76 5.89 -19.45
CA ALA A 19 -19.01 5.73 -20.16
C ALA A 19 -18.85 4.84 -21.41
N ASP A 20 -17.64 4.78 -21.99
CA ASP A 20 -17.34 3.95 -23.16
C ASP A 20 -17.29 2.45 -22.78
N PRO A 21 -18.16 1.60 -23.34
CA PRO A 21 -18.15 0.15 -23.09
C PRO A 21 -16.82 -0.51 -23.48
N VAL A 22 -16.15 -0.04 -24.53
CA VAL A 22 -14.85 -0.57 -24.97
C VAL A 22 -13.78 -0.25 -23.94
N PHE A 23 -13.80 0.96 -23.37
CA PHE A 23 -12.86 1.31 -22.29
C PHE A 23 -13.10 0.48 -21.04
N ARG A 24 -14.35 0.27 -20.61
CA ARG A 24 -14.65 -0.62 -19.48
C ARG A 24 -14.12 -2.04 -19.72
N LYS A 25 -14.32 -2.57 -20.91
CA LYS A 25 -13.81 -3.89 -21.30
C LYS A 25 -12.28 -3.94 -21.30
N TYR A 26 -11.63 -2.86 -21.68
CA TYR A 26 -10.19 -2.73 -21.62
C TYR A 26 -9.65 -2.66 -20.17
N VAL A 27 -10.38 -2.03 -19.26
CA VAL A 27 -10.05 -2.04 -17.82
C VAL A 27 -10.13 -3.45 -17.25
N GLU A 28 -11.17 -4.23 -17.61
CA GLU A 28 -11.28 -5.64 -17.24
C GLU A 28 -10.09 -6.46 -17.76
N PHE A 29 -9.71 -6.25 -19.02
CA PHE A 29 -8.54 -6.90 -19.59
C PHE A 29 -7.24 -6.54 -18.88
N LYS A 30 -7.05 -5.29 -18.50
CA LYS A 30 -5.88 -4.89 -17.70
C LYS A 30 -5.86 -5.60 -16.35
N LYS A 31 -6.99 -5.64 -15.66
CA LYS A 31 -7.12 -6.39 -14.40
C LYS A 31 -6.79 -7.87 -14.61
N TYR A 32 -7.40 -8.51 -15.60
CA TYR A 32 -7.12 -9.90 -15.94
C TYR A 32 -5.64 -10.17 -16.19
N THR A 33 -5.00 -9.34 -17.01
CA THR A 33 -3.57 -9.55 -17.35
C THR A 33 -2.65 -9.30 -16.16
N THR A 34 -2.99 -8.37 -15.28
CA THR A 34 -2.23 -8.12 -14.04
C THR A 34 -2.36 -9.30 -13.09
N THR A 35 -3.57 -9.80 -12.87
CA THR A 35 -3.82 -10.98 -12.02
C THR A 35 -3.12 -12.23 -12.56
N GLU A 36 -3.19 -12.47 -13.87
CA GLU A 36 -2.47 -13.59 -14.52
C GLU A 36 -0.96 -13.50 -14.33
N TRP A 37 -0.42 -12.28 -14.46
CA TRP A 37 1.02 -12.06 -14.24
C TRP A 37 1.39 -12.32 -12.79
N GLN A 38 0.61 -11.77 -11.86
CA GLN A 38 0.83 -11.94 -10.42
C GLN A 38 0.76 -13.41 -10.01
N ARG A 39 -0.21 -14.16 -10.52
CA ARG A 39 -0.34 -15.61 -10.30
C ARG A 39 0.92 -16.35 -10.76
N LYS A 40 1.39 -16.10 -11.98
CA LYS A 40 2.59 -16.75 -12.53
C LYS A 40 3.84 -16.46 -11.70
N LEU A 41 3.97 -15.21 -11.22
CA LEU A 41 5.08 -14.83 -10.35
C LEU A 41 4.99 -15.56 -9.01
N PHE A 42 3.80 -15.59 -8.41
CA PHE A 42 3.54 -16.31 -7.16
C PHE A 42 3.89 -17.78 -7.29
N ASP A 43 3.35 -18.46 -8.30
CA ASP A 43 3.60 -19.88 -8.55
C ASP A 43 5.09 -20.16 -8.73
N LEU A 44 5.79 -19.31 -9.51
CA LEU A 44 7.24 -19.44 -9.72
C LEU A 44 8.02 -19.32 -8.40
N VAL A 45 7.75 -18.30 -7.61
CA VAL A 45 8.46 -18.08 -6.33
C VAL A 45 8.16 -19.21 -5.36
N LYS A 46 6.88 -19.59 -5.20
CA LYS A 46 6.48 -20.68 -4.29
C LYS A 46 6.98 -22.05 -4.73
N SER A 47 7.19 -22.25 -6.02
CA SER A 47 7.83 -23.49 -6.53
C SER A 47 9.30 -23.61 -6.15
N LYS A 48 9.98 -22.47 -5.95
CA LYS A 48 11.39 -22.45 -5.50
C LYS A 48 11.51 -22.57 -3.99
N ASN A 49 10.73 -21.80 -3.27
CA ASN A 49 10.68 -21.88 -1.81
C ASN A 49 9.35 -21.32 -1.29
N LYS A 50 8.55 -22.16 -0.65
CA LYS A 50 7.25 -21.79 -0.08
C LYS A 50 7.34 -20.72 1.02
N ASN A 51 8.49 -20.60 1.67
CA ASN A 51 8.72 -19.66 2.77
C ASN A 51 9.10 -18.25 2.30
N ILE A 52 9.35 -18.04 1.03
CA ILE A 52 9.59 -16.68 0.51
C ILE A 52 8.25 -15.94 0.46
N ALA A 53 8.14 -14.85 1.23
CA ALA A 53 6.98 -13.98 1.20
C ALA A 53 7.01 -13.07 -0.03
N ILE A 54 5.86 -12.89 -0.66
CA ILE A 54 5.64 -11.95 -1.76
C ILE A 54 4.88 -10.76 -1.22
N CYS A 55 5.47 -9.58 -1.36
CA CYS A 55 4.93 -8.32 -0.89
C CYS A 55 4.70 -7.39 -2.08
N THR A 56 3.46 -7.00 -2.32
CA THR A 56 3.10 -6.04 -3.38
C THR A 56 1.87 -5.23 -3.00
N TYR A 57 1.48 -4.28 -3.86
CA TYR A 57 0.23 -3.52 -3.74
C TYR A 57 -1.01 -4.30 -4.20
N ALA A 58 -0.86 -5.51 -4.73
CA ALA A 58 -1.98 -6.36 -5.11
C ALA A 58 -2.51 -7.11 -3.89
N ALA A 59 -3.79 -7.49 -3.94
CA ALA A 59 -4.43 -8.30 -2.91
C ALA A 59 -4.49 -9.79 -3.27
N GLU A 60 -4.25 -10.14 -4.54
CA GLU A 60 -4.31 -11.50 -5.05
C GLU A 60 -2.90 -12.06 -5.28
N TYR A 61 -2.67 -13.32 -4.94
CA TYR A 61 -1.39 -14.01 -5.13
C TYR A 61 -0.22 -13.33 -4.43
N VAL A 62 -0.42 -12.91 -3.18
CA VAL A 62 0.57 -12.29 -2.31
C VAL A 62 0.44 -12.80 -0.89
N ASP A 63 1.49 -12.67 -0.10
CA ASP A 63 1.48 -12.98 1.33
C ASP A 63 1.28 -11.69 2.15
N ILE A 64 1.83 -10.59 1.65
CA ILE A 64 1.83 -9.28 2.30
C ILE A 64 1.27 -8.25 1.34
N ILE A 65 0.22 -7.54 1.76
CA ILE A 65 -0.31 -6.39 1.02
C ILE A 65 0.42 -5.15 1.52
N ARG A 66 1.12 -4.47 0.61
CA ARG A 66 1.84 -3.24 0.90
C ARG A 66 1.02 -2.00 0.55
N HIS A 67 1.12 -0.98 1.38
CA HIS A 67 0.63 0.35 1.10
C HIS A 67 1.64 1.42 1.54
N GLU A 68 1.32 2.70 1.34
CA GLU A 68 2.20 3.82 1.67
C GLU A 68 1.43 4.97 2.30
N SER A 69 2.04 5.61 3.29
CA SER A 69 1.58 6.86 3.88
C SER A 69 2.50 8.00 3.49
N GLN A 70 1.93 9.07 2.92
CA GLN A 70 2.64 10.20 2.34
C GLN A 70 2.09 11.53 2.83
N THR A 71 2.96 12.55 2.89
CA THR A 71 2.61 13.90 3.38
C THR A 71 1.63 14.64 2.48
N ASN A 72 1.64 14.36 1.19
CA ASN A 72 0.77 15.04 0.22
C ASN A 72 -0.73 14.73 0.37
N SER A 73 -1.11 13.97 1.38
CA SER A 73 -2.50 13.64 1.70
C SER A 73 -3.15 14.63 2.68
N LEU A 74 -2.67 15.86 2.74
CA LEU A 74 -3.24 16.92 3.57
C LEU A 74 -4.74 17.16 3.24
N PRO A 75 -5.58 17.50 4.25
CA PRO A 75 -5.28 17.63 5.68
C PRO A 75 -5.30 16.30 6.47
N TYR A 76 -5.53 15.18 5.83
CA TYR A 76 -5.77 13.88 6.47
C TYR A 76 -4.50 13.06 6.69
N PHE A 77 -3.33 13.65 6.51
CA PHE A 77 -2.04 12.95 6.64
C PHE A 77 -1.84 12.28 8.01
N ILE A 78 -2.41 12.87 9.07
CA ILE A 78 -2.30 12.34 10.44
C ILE A 78 -3.06 11.03 10.67
N TYR A 79 -4.02 10.69 9.79
CA TYR A 79 -4.78 9.42 9.86
C TYR A 79 -4.48 8.49 8.67
N ASN A 80 -3.54 8.87 7.82
CA ASN A 80 -3.31 8.15 6.58
C ASN A 80 -2.82 6.72 6.81
N ALA A 81 -1.98 6.51 7.81
CA ALA A 81 -1.47 5.18 8.12
C ALA A 81 -2.56 4.28 8.72
N SER A 82 -3.34 4.78 9.69
CA SER A 82 -4.44 4.02 10.29
C SER A 82 -5.53 3.69 9.28
N ASP A 83 -5.88 4.63 8.40
CA ASP A 83 -6.85 4.42 7.32
C ASP A 83 -6.42 3.33 6.34
N ASN A 84 -5.17 3.38 5.89
CA ASN A 84 -4.61 2.38 4.98
C ASN A 84 -4.64 0.98 5.61
N VAL A 85 -4.12 0.86 6.82
CA VAL A 85 -4.01 -0.43 7.51
C VAL A 85 -5.40 -0.99 7.82
N SER A 86 -6.31 -0.19 8.37
CA SER A 86 -7.67 -0.62 8.72
C SER A 86 -8.46 -1.05 7.48
N THR A 87 -8.32 -0.32 6.36
CA THR A 87 -8.98 -0.65 5.10
C THR A 87 -8.51 -2.00 4.57
N ILE A 88 -7.20 -2.26 4.58
CA ILE A 88 -6.65 -3.52 4.08
C ILE A 88 -7.04 -4.68 4.99
N LEU A 89 -6.86 -4.56 6.30
CA LEU A 89 -7.18 -5.64 7.24
C LEU A 89 -8.67 -5.98 7.26
N SER A 90 -9.54 -4.97 7.09
CA SER A 90 -10.99 -5.20 7.01
C SER A 90 -11.40 -5.91 5.72
N SER A 91 -10.72 -5.60 4.61
CA SER A 91 -11.02 -6.17 3.30
C SER A 91 -10.34 -7.52 3.06
N TYR A 92 -9.18 -7.74 3.66
CA TYR A 92 -8.32 -8.92 3.43
C TYR A 92 -7.78 -9.48 4.76
N PRO A 93 -8.64 -10.01 5.64
CA PRO A 93 -8.28 -10.36 7.03
C PRO A 93 -7.27 -11.51 7.17
N HIS A 94 -6.95 -12.20 6.08
CA HIS A 94 -5.99 -13.31 6.06
C HIS A 94 -4.59 -12.90 5.59
N HIS A 95 -4.39 -11.62 5.21
CA HIS A 95 -3.12 -11.12 4.75
C HIS A 95 -2.37 -10.39 5.85
N ILE A 96 -1.06 -10.40 5.74
CA ILE A 96 -0.20 -9.48 6.49
C ILE A 96 -0.24 -8.13 5.79
N VAL A 97 -0.28 -7.05 6.56
CA VAL A 97 -0.23 -5.69 6.05
C VAL A 97 1.13 -5.08 6.35
N SER A 98 1.70 -4.42 5.35
CA SER A 98 2.90 -3.61 5.47
C SER A 98 2.61 -2.23 4.91
N ASN A 99 2.40 -1.23 5.77
CA ASN A 99 2.17 0.14 5.34
C ASN A 99 3.45 0.96 5.53
N ALA A 100 4.10 1.33 4.42
CA ALA A 100 5.35 2.08 4.47
C ALA A 100 5.12 3.53 4.89
N SER A 101 5.86 4.00 5.87
CA SER A 101 6.03 5.42 6.16
C SER A 101 7.02 6.00 5.15
N ILE A 102 6.54 6.84 4.24
CA ILE A 102 7.37 7.50 3.24
C ILE A 102 8.11 8.66 3.88
N GLN A 103 9.45 8.61 3.82
CA GLN A 103 10.32 9.57 4.51
C GLN A 103 10.40 10.93 3.81
N GLN A 104 10.24 10.98 2.51
CA GLN A 104 10.35 12.22 1.77
C GLN A 104 9.09 13.09 1.86
N ILE A 105 9.26 14.40 1.82
CA ILE A 105 8.17 15.38 1.76
C ILE A 105 7.32 15.19 0.49
N SER A 106 7.98 14.99 -0.66
CA SER A 106 7.32 14.74 -1.95
C SER A 106 8.30 14.18 -2.97
N PHE A 107 7.82 13.72 -4.11
CA PHE A 107 8.71 13.31 -5.21
C PHE A 107 9.61 14.42 -5.74
N ARG A 108 9.22 15.69 -5.59
CA ARG A 108 10.06 16.85 -5.98
C ARG A 108 11.10 17.17 -4.93
N SER A 109 10.82 16.87 -3.65
CA SER A 109 11.70 17.09 -2.49
C SER A 109 12.05 15.75 -1.83
N ARG A 110 12.52 14.82 -2.65
CA ARG A 110 12.68 13.41 -2.25
C ARG A 110 13.88 13.14 -1.33
N TYR A 111 14.78 14.08 -1.21
CA TYR A 111 15.96 14.02 -0.31
C TYR A 111 15.76 14.81 0.98
N ASN A 112 14.61 15.46 1.14
CA ASN A 112 14.24 16.15 2.37
C ASN A 112 13.33 15.27 3.19
N ALA A 113 13.67 15.03 4.44
CA ALA A 113 12.87 14.25 5.36
C ALA A 113 11.61 15.00 5.79
N ILE A 114 10.55 14.24 6.05
CA ILE A 114 9.39 14.74 6.81
C ILE A 114 9.81 14.97 8.27
N GLU A 115 9.01 15.73 9.01
CA GLU A 115 9.28 16.00 10.41
C GLU A 115 9.30 14.69 11.23
N PRO A 116 10.20 14.58 12.24
CA PRO A 116 10.30 13.40 13.09
C PRO A 116 8.98 13.01 13.74
N GLU A 117 8.18 13.98 14.17
CA GLU A 117 6.87 13.78 14.80
C GLU A 117 5.86 13.17 13.83
N GLU A 118 5.88 13.56 12.56
CA GLU A 118 5.03 12.96 11.53
C GLU A 118 5.43 11.50 11.27
N THR A 119 6.72 11.22 11.22
CA THR A 119 7.24 9.85 11.13
C THR A 119 6.81 9.03 12.36
N GLU A 120 6.90 9.59 13.56
CA GLU A 120 6.51 8.94 14.80
C GLU A 120 5.03 8.57 14.81
N ILE A 121 4.14 9.50 14.45
CA ILE A 121 2.70 9.27 14.34
C ILE A 121 2.42 8.10 13.38
N ARG A 122 2.95 8.14 12.17
CA ARG A 122 2.71 7.10 11.16
C ARG A 122 3.15 5.72 11.60
N LEU A 123 4.32 5.61 12.23
CA LEU A 123 4.84 4.33 12.68
C LEU A 123 4.02 3.78 13.86
N TRP A 124 3.59 4.63 14.80
CA TRP A 124 2.69 4.21 15.87
C TRP A 124 1.30 3.82 15.36
N GLU A 125 0.76 4.54 14.39
CA GLU A 125 -0.51 4.16 13.73
C GLU A 125 -0.41 2.81 13.03
N ASN A 126 0.70 2.53 12.35
CA ASN A 126 0.95 1.22 11.73
C ASN A 126 0.87 0.11 12.77
N ILE A 127 1.61 0.23 13.88
CA ILE A 127 1.62 -0.77 14.95
C ILE A 127 0.26 -0.90 15.62
N ALA A 128 -0.38 0.23 15.95
CA ALA A 128 -1.66 0.25 16.65
C ALA A 128 -2.80 -0.39 15.84
N ASN A 129 -2.73 -0.32 14.52
CA ASN A 129 -3.74 -0.88 13.62
C ASN A 129 -3.38 -2.27 13.07
N GLY A 130 -2.22 -2.82 13.41
CA GLY A 130 -1.85 -4.20 13.08
C GLY A 130 -1.02 -4.38 11.82
N SER A 131 -0.41 -3.31 11.30
CA SER A 131 0.60 -3.40 10.25
C SER A 131 1.96 -3.80 10.81
N GLY A 132 2.78 -4.45 9.99
CA GLY A 132 4.22 -4.45 10.19
C GLY A 132 4.80 -3.04 10.02
N LEU A 133 6.02 -2.85 10.52
CA LEU A 133 6.77 -1.62 10.30
C LEU A 133 7.47 -1.69 8.94
N ASP A 134 7.18 -0.72 8.12
CA ASP A 134 7.83 -0.51 6.83
C ASP A 134 8.16 0.98 6.68
N MET A 135 9.28 1.27 6.07
CA MET A 135 9.76 2.61 5.87
C MET A 135 10.42 2.70 4.50
N SER A 136 10.13 3.76 3.79
CA SER A 136 10.67 3.98 2.47
C SER A 136 11.32 5.35 2.38
N MET A 137 12.54 5.38 1.88
CA MET A 137 13.27 6.59 1.55
C MET A 137 13.85 6.49 0.14
N MET A 138 14.12 7.62 -0.46
CA MET A 138 14.79 7.68 -1.76
C MET A 138 16.30 7.91 -1.52
N GLY A 139 17.12 7.03 -2.05
CA GLY A 139 18.58 7.15 -1.94
C GLY A 139 19.24 6.03 -1.14
N ASP A 140 20.45 6.30 -0.67
CA ASP A 140 21.27 5.38 0.11
C ASP A 140 21.37 5.88 1.55
N PHE A 141 21.13 5.03 2.53
CA PHE A 141 21.25 5.35 3.95
C PHE A 141 22.60 5.96 4.37
N ARG A 142 23.68 5.58 3.69
CA ARG A 142 25.03 6.06 4.00
C ARG A 142 25.26 7.52 3.59
N ASN A 143 24.48 8.00 2.64
CA ASN A 143 24.65 9.32 2.01
C ASN A 143 23.37 10.17 2.14
N TYR A 144 22.46 9.79 3.04
CA TYR A 144 21.24 10.56 3.24
C TYR A 144 21.53 11.72 4.20
N GLU A 145 21.47 12.94 3.69
CA GLU A 145 21.90 14.14 4.43
C GLU A 145 20.91 14.53 5.53
N ASP A 146 19.62 14.27 5.34
CA ASP A 146 18.57 14.67 6.29
C ASP A 146 18.19 13.51 7.21
N GLU A 147 18.98 13.28 8.23
CA GLU A 147 18.83 12.16 9.17
C GLU A 147 17.89 12.44 10.35
N ARG A 148 17.13 13.54 10.36
CA ARG A 148 16.29 13.97 11.48
C ARG A 148 15.40 12.86 12.05
N SER A 149 14.80 12.06 11.20
CA SER A 149 13.86 11.02 11.61
C SER A 149 14.53 9.68 11.98
N PHE A 150 15.85 9.51 11.80
CA PHE A 150 16.52 8.23 12.02
C PHE A 150 16.46 7.77 13.48
N GLU A 151 16.51 8.70 14.42
CA GLU A 151 16.39 8.36 15.85
C GLU A 151 14.98 7.86 16.19
N VAL A 152 13.95 8.48 15.61
CA VAL A 152 12.55 8.00 15.74
C VAL A 152 12.43 6.57 15.23
N TRP A 153 13.03 6.25 14.09
CA TRP A 153 13.02 4.89 13.57
C TRP A 153 13.67 3.91 14.54
N ARG A 154 14.88 4.19 14.98
CA ARG A 154 15.61 3.33 15.94
C ARG A 154 14.75 3.06 17.17
N LYS A 155 14.15 4.09 17.76
CA LYS A 155 13.29 4.02 18.95
C LYS A 155 12.08 3.09 18.71
N ILE A 156 11.34 3.32 17.63
CA ILE A 156 10.09 2.58 17.38
C ILE A 156 10.36 1.14 16.94
N TYR A 157 11.35 0.91 16.09
CA TYR A 157 11.73 -0.45 15.70
C TYR A 157 12.27 -1.26 16.89
N ALA A 158 13.05 -0.63 17.78
CA ALA A 158 13.50 -1.28 19.00
C ALA A 158 12.32 -1.62 19.94
N HIS A 159 11.36 -0.70 20.07
CA HIS A 159 10.12 -0.95 20.82
C HIS A 159 9.34 -2.11 20.22
N HIS A 160 9.10 -2.08 18.91
CA HIS A 160 8.38 -3.14 18.21
C HIS A 160 9.05 -4.50 18.42
N LYS A 161 10.37 -4.59 18.24
CA LYS A 161 11.11 -5.82 18.47
C LYS A 161 10.98 -6.34 19.90
N LYS A 162 11.04 -5.47 20.90
CA LYS A 162 10.88 -5.83 22.31
C LYS A 162 9.51 -6.45 22.61
N PHE A 163 8.47 -5.98 21.91
CA PHE A 163 7.08 -6.39 22.13
C PHE A 163 6.48 -7.17 20.94
N GLU A 164 7.31 -7.68 20.06
CA GLU A 164 6.93 -8.36 18.81
C GLU A 164 5.85 -9.44 19.00
N LYS A 165 5.89 -10.18 20.13
CA LYS A 165 4.91 -11.22 20.44
C LYS A 165 3.45 -10.73 20.57
N TYR A 166 3.24 -9.44 20.77
CA TYR A 166 1.91 -8.86 20.93
C TYR A 166 1.34 -8.30 19.61
N TYR A 167 2.17 -8.13 18.59
CA TYR A 167 1.77 -7.51 17.33
C TYR A 167 1.35 -8.54 16.27
N GLY A 168 0.63 -8.08 15.25
CA GLY A 168 0.25 -8.91 14.10
C GLY A 168 -0.90 -9.90 14.32
N ARG A 169 -1.60 -9.83 15.47
CA ARG A 169 -2.73 -10.73 15.80
C ARG A 169 -4.00 -9.97 16.18
N TYR A 170 -4.15 -8.78 15.66
CA TYR A 170 -5.29 -7.93 15.99
C TYR A 170 -6.57 -8.42 15.30
N ARG A 171 -7.68 -8.24 16.00
CA ARG A 171 -9.01 -8.42 15.44
C ARG A 171 -9.78 -7.13 15.69
N SER A 172 -10.48 -6.66 14.68
CA SER A 172 -11.37 -5.52 14.83
C SER A 172 -12.48 -5.86 15.80
N ILE A 173 -12.73 -4.97 16.75
CA ILE A 173 -13.91 -5.01 17.64
C ILE A 173 -14.98 -4.02 17.20
N ALA A 174 -14.82 -3.39 16.05
CA ALA A 174 -15.77 -2.45 15.49
C ALA A 174 -17.12 -3.14 15.21
N LYS A 175 -18.20 -2.46 15.58
CA LYS A 175 -19.59 -2.94 15.35
C LYS A 175 -20.23 -2.33 14.10
N VAL A 176 -19.57 -1.35 13.50
CA VAL A 176 -20.04 -0.63 12.32
C VAL A 176 -18.96 -0.77 11.22
N ALA A 177 -19.38 -1.09 10.00
CA ALA A 177 -18.53 -1.13 8.84
C ALA A 177 -18.90 0.00 7.87
N LEU A 178 -17.90 0.71 7.37
CA LEU A 178 -18.04 1.65 6.28
C LEU A 178 -17.66 0.95 4.97
N ILE A 179 -18.62 0.86 4.03
CA ILE A 179 -18.35 0.33 2.69
C ILE A 179 -17.91 1.50 1.82
N ALA A 180 -16.66 1.46 1.36
CA ALA A 180 -16.13 2.41 0.40
C ALA A 180 -15.82 1.72 -0.93
N PRO A 181 -16.13 2.35 -2.09
CA PRO A 181 -16.01 1.71 -3.42
C PRO A 181 -14.56 1.51 -3.90
N GLY A 182 -13.62 1.47 -3.01
CA GLY A 182 -12.20 1.26 -3.25
C GLY A 182 -11.35 2.35 -2.60
N TRP A 183 -10.21 1.95 -2.06
CA TRP A 183 -9.31 2.85 -1.37
C TRP A 183 -8.63 3.88 -2.29
N TRP A 184 -8.53 3.62 -3.61
CA TRP A 184 -8.04 4.57 -4.61
C TRP A 184 -8.99 5.72 -4.86
N THR A 185 -10.30 5.48 -4.87
CA THR A 185 -11.31 6.51 -5.10
C THR A 185 -11.39 7.49 -3.95
N ARG A 186 -11.17 7.00 -2.72
CA ARG A 186 -11.17 7.83 -1.50
C ARG A 186 -10.13 8.96 -1.56
N ASN A 187 -8.94 8.70 -2.08
CA ASN A 187 -7.90 9.72 -2.26
C ASN A 187 -8.14 10.65 -3.45
N GLN A 188 -9.04 10.31 -4.37
CA GLN A 188 -9.35 11.15 -5.53
C GLN A 188 -10.58 12.03 -5.29
N GLU A 189 -11.58 11.56 -4.57
CA GLU A 189 -12.78 12.34 -4.26
C GLU A 189 -12.49 13.54 -3.34
N PHE A 190 -11.52 13.41 -2.43
CA PHE A 190 -11.09 14.50 -1.56
C PHE A 190 -10.12 15.51 -2.21
N ARG A 191 -9.69 15.30 -3.44
CA ARG A 191 -8.87 16.28 -4.19
C ARG A 191 -9.68 17.39 -4.84
N GLY A 192 -10.99 17.36 -4.75
CA GLY A 192 -11.92 18.31 -5.35
C GLY A 192 -12.59 19.27 -4.38
N ILE A 193 -12.10 19.39 -3.14
CA ILE A 193 -12.58 20.38 -2.15
C ILE A 193 -11.44 21.33 -1.82
#